data_d076dfdc5e06fe26df97d2fedb339da5
#
_entry.id   d076dfdc5e06fe26df97d2fedb339da5
#
_cell.length_a   1.000
_cell.length_b   1.000
_cell.length_c   1.000
_cell.angle_alpha   90.00
_cell.angle_beta   90.00
_cell.angle_gamma   90.00
#
_symmetry.space_group_name_H-M   'P 1'
#
loop_
_entity.id
_entity.type
_entity.pdbx_description
1 polymer ?
#
loop_
_entity_poly.entity_id
_entity_poly.type
_entity_poly.pdbx_seq_one_letter_code
_entity_poly.pdbx_strand_id
1 'polypeptide(L)'
;MSTCAKQRRTGWRASMKGTNMVRIGHLLYDSLPGAELFGIKAILELKTTIASVKTLPASAYIGYGQTYRLPKSTCIGILNIGSCDGYPICLSNKGQVLLRGIQVPIVGMVCMDQCIVDVTSVLDAKAGDIVTIVGCDGEDKLSMADIAQQSCEALGAMFSTGLKKPYHTLLYADRNIYHLLICFFH
;
A
#
# COMPACT_ATOMS: atom_id res chain seq x y z
N MET A 1 3.38 38.80 -9.48
CA MET A 1 3.42 38.04 -8.21
C MET A 1 2.45 36.88 -8.33
N SER A 2 2.92 35.64 -8.31
CA SER A 2 2.03 34.47 -8.34
C SER A 2 1.55 34.17 -6.93
N THR A 3 0.26 34.23 -6.71
CA THR A 3 -0.33 33.84 -5.41
C THR A 3 -0.63 32.36 -5.42
N CYS A 4 -0.08 31.63 -4.47
CA CYS A 4 -0.26 30.19 -4.34
C CYS A 4 -1.37 29.87 -3.34
N ALA A 5 -2.37 29.12 -3.75
CA ALA A 5 -3.40 28.60 -2.85
C ALA A 5 -2.96 27.29 -2.21
N LYS A 6 -3.09 27.21 -0.87
CA LYS A 6 -2.81 26.00 -0.09
C LYS A 6 -4.10 25.20 0.08
N GLN A 7 -4.04 23.92 -0.19
CA GLN A 7 -5.16 23.00 0.02
C GLN A 7 -5.57 22.98 1.51
N ARG A 8 -6.82 23.26 1.82
CA ARG A 8 -7.39 23.11 3.17
C ARG A 8 -8.28 21.87 3.24
N ARG A 9 -8.27 21.22 4.38
CA ARG A 9 -8.95 19.94 4.70
C ARG A 9 -10.48 19.92 4.50
N THR A 10 -11.13 21.06 4.30
CA THR A 10 -12.60 21.19 4.40
C THR A 10 -13.24 21.90 3.23
N GLY A 11 -12.86 21.61 2.03
CA GLY A 11 -13.64 22.10 0.90
C GLY A 11 -12.82 22.53 -0.31
N TRP A 12 -13.16 21.97 -1.41
CA TRP A 12 -12.69 22.36 -2.73
C TRP A 12 -13.41 23.65 -3.13
N ARG A 13 -12.71 24.74 -3.17
CA ARG A 13 -13.17 25.89 -3.92
C ARG A 13 -12.51 25.84 -5.30
N ALA A 14 -13.32 25.67 -6.32
CA ALA A 14 -12.91 25.55 -7.72
C ALA A 14 -12.11 26.76 -8.26
N SER A 15 -12.21 27.93 -7.64
CA SER A 15 -11.32 29.04 -7.90
C SER A 15 -11.23 29.98 -6.69
N MET A 16 -10.01 30.40 -6.38
CA MET A 16 -9.78 31.57 -5.50
C MET A 16 -9.43 32.76 -6.39
N LYS A 17 -10.18 33.83 -6.28
CA LYS A 17 -9.89 35.07 -7.02
C LYS A 17 -8.44 35.50 -6.80
N GLY A 18 -7.70 35.75 -7.87
CA GLY A 18 -6.32 36.23 -7.82
C GLY A 18 -5.24 35.13 -7.73
N THR A 19 -5.62 33.84 -7.87
CA THR A 19 -4.65 32.76 -7.94
C THR A 19 -4.57 32.18 -9.35
N ASN A 20 -3.36 31.95 -9.83
CA ASN A 20 -3.08 31.32 -11.13
C ASN A 20 -2.29 30.04 -10.99
N MET A 21 -2.02 29.59 -9.75
CA MET A 21 -1.25 28.37 -9.45
C MET A 21 -1.80 27.69 -8.21
N VAL A 22 -1.82 26.34 -8.23
CA VAL A 22 -2.22 25.50 -7.11
C VAL A 22 -1.09 24.50 -6.83
N ARG A 23 -0.77 24.28 -5.55
CA ARG A 23 0.09 23.19 -5.13
C ARG A 23 -0.78 22.01 -4.69
N ILE A 24 -0.76 20.94 -5.47
CA ILE A 24 -1.48 19.71 -5.20
C ILE A 24 -0.53 18.78 -4.42
N GLY A 25 -0.98 18.25 -3.29
CA GLY A 25 -0.24 17.31 -2.46
C GLY A 25 -0.92 15.93 -2.40
N HIS A 26 -1.48 15.60 -1.26
CA HIS A 26 -2.12 14.30 -0.98
C HIS A 26 -3.14 13.84 -2.02
N LEU A 27 -3.75 14.79 -2.73
CA LEU A 27 -4.72 14.49 -3.75
C LEU A 27 -4.17 13.67 -4.91
N LEU A 28 -2.87 13.82 -5.21
CA LEU A 28 -2.21 13.03 -6.25
C LEU A 28 -2.04 11.55 -5.85
N TYR A 29 -2.07 11.27 -4.55
CA TYR A 29 -1.77 9.95 -4.01
C TYR A 29 -3.02 9.20 -3.51
N ASP A 30 -4.22 9.64 -3.90
CA ASP A 30 -5.50 9.01 -3.44
C ASP A 30 -5.63 8.92 -1.91
N SER A 31 -5.10 9.92 -1.22
CA SER A 31 -5.12 9.93 0.25
C SER A 31 -6.30 10.68 0.86
N LEU A 32 -7.23 11.19 0.04
CA LEU A 32 -8.40 11.92 0.49
C LEU A 32 -9.69 11.19 0.10
N PRO A 33 -10.54 10.85 1.10
CA PRO A 33 -11.88 10.33 0.81
C PRO A 33 -12.68 11.31 -0.06
N GLY A 34 -13.31 10.81 -1.11
CA GLY A 34 -14.15 11.60 -2.00
C GLY A 34 -13.40 12.28 -3.16
N ALA A 35 -12.11 12.03 -3.36
CA ALA A 35 -11.37 12.53 -4.53
C ALA A 35 -12.01 12.07 -5.86
N GLU A 36 -12.60 10.89 -5.87
CA GLU A 36 -13.32 10.29 -7.01
C GLU A 36 -14.52 11.12 -7.46
N LEU A 37 -15.19 11.83 -6.54
CA LEU A 37 -16.31 12.73 -6.86
C LEU A 37 -15.90 13.91 -7.74
N PHE A 38 -14.61 14.20 -7.81
CA PHE A 38 -14.03 15.26 -8.63
C PHE A 38 -13.31 14.72 -9.87
N GLY A 39 -13.52 13.43 -10.20
CA GLY A 39 -12.87 12.77 -11.34
C GLY A 39 -11.37 12.57 -11.17
N ILE A 40 -10.85 12.69 -9.94
CA ILE A 40 -9.44 12.48 -9.64
C ILE A 40 -9.19 10.98 -9.47
N LYS A 41 -8.26 10.47 -10.26
CA LYS A 41 -7.82 9.08 -10.17
C LYS A 41 -6.52 9.01 -9.38
N ALA A 42 -6.41 8.03 -8.50
CA ALA A 42 -5.16 7.70 -7.84
C ALA A 42 -4.08 7.38 -8.88
N ILE A 43 -2.90 7.95 -8.69
CA ILE A 43 -1.76 7.68 -9.57
C ILE A 43 -0.70 6.81 -8.89
N LEU A 44 -0.82 6.58 -7.58
CA LEU A 44 0.14 5.80 -6.81
C LEU A 44 -0.26 4.33 -6.79
N GLU A 45 0.65 3.49 -7.24
CA GLU A 45 0.64 2.05 -6.97
C GLU A 45 1.93 1.65 -6.26
N LEU A 46 1.80 0.80 -5.25
CA LEU A 46 2.92 0.20 -4.53
C LEU A 46 2.80 -1.31 -4.62
N LYS A 47 3.81 -1.93 -5.21
CA LYS A 47 3.87 -3.38 -5.43
C LYS A 47 5.18 -3.95 -4.90
N THR A 48 5.13 -5.22 -4.49
CA THR A 48 6.28 -6.01 -4.08
C THR A 48 6.15 -7.43 -4.65
N THR A 49 7.10 -8.29 -4.34
CA THR A 49 7.06 -9.71 -4.75
C THR A 49 7.10 -10.64 -3.56
N ILE A 50 6.59 -11.85 -3.74
CA ILE A 50 6.81 -12.95 -2.81
C ILE A 50 8.24 -13.46 -2.98
N ALA A 51 9.04 -13.42 -1.93
CA ALA A 51 10.40 -13.97 -1.91
C ALA A 51 10.39 -15.50 -1.81
N SER A 52 9.49 -16.04 -0.98
CA SER A 52 9.35 -17.49 -0.82
C SER A 52 7.97 -17.86 -0.28
N VAL A 53 7.53 -19.08 -0.59
CA VAL A 53 6.29 -19.66 -0.07
C VAL A 53 6.61 -20.92 0.72
N LYS A 54 5.97 -21.10 1.88
CA LYS A 54 6.16 -22.26 2.76
C LYS A 54 4.85 -22.67 3.38
N THR A 55 4.62 -23.97 3.53
CA THR A 55 3.52 -24.49 4.32
C THR A 55 4.02 -24.81 5.73
N LEU A 56 3.36 -24.24 6.73
CA LEU A 56 3.68 -24.45 8.13
C LEU A 56 2.54 -25.22 8.82
N PRO A 57 2.87 -26.08 9.80
CA PRO A 57 1.85 -26.84 10.52
C PRO A 57 1.03 -25.95 11.46
N ALA A 58 -0.14 -26.46 11.87
CA ALA A 58 -0.91 -25.83 12.94
C ALA A 58 -0.07 -25.60 14.19
N SER A 59 -0.38 -24.58 14.94
CA SER A 59 0.31 -24.16 16.16
C SER A 59 1.74 -23.63 15.98
N ALA A 60 2.28 -23.56 14.76
CA ALA A 60 3.53 -22.86 14.50
C ALA A 60 3.40 -21.36 14.80
N TYR A 61 4.45 -20.78 15.32
CA TYR A 61 4.54 -19.32 15.54
C TYR A 61 5.13 -18.64 14.32
N ILE A 62 4.63 -17.41 14.03
CA ILE A 62 5.03 -16.62 12.88
C ILE A 62 5.76 -15.36 13.31
N GLY A 63 6.87 -15.08 12.59
CA GLY A 63 7.61 -13.84 12.65
C GLY A 63 8.34 -13.58 13.94
N TYR A 64 8.94 -12.40 14.00
CA TYR A 64 9.67 -11.90 15.16
C TYR A 64 8.72 -11.70 16.35
N GLY A 65 9.19 -12.04 17.55
CA GLY A 65 8.40 -11.91 18.78
C GLY A 65 7.27 -12.94 18.93
N GLN A 66 7.10 -13.85 17.97
CA GLN A 66 6.08 -14.92 18.02
C GLN A 66 4.66 -14.37 18.29
N THR A 67 4.33 -13.24 17.71
CA THR A 67 3.07 -12.52 17.98
C THR A 67 1.83 -13.15 17.33
N TYR A 68 2.05 -14.13 16.44
CA TYR A 68 0.98 -14.84 15.73
C TYR A 68 1.22 -16.35 15.79
N ARG A 69 0.17 -17.09 16.20
CA ARG A 69 0.19 -18.56 16.22
C ARG A 69 -0.83 -19.08 15.20
N LEU A 70 -0.40 -19.95 14.31
CA LEU A 70 -1.25 -20.50 13.27
C LEU A 70 -2.36 -21.38 13.85
N PRO A 71 -3.63 -21.11 13.56
CA PRO A 71 -4.75 -21.95 14.04
C PRO A 71 -4.85 -23.29 13.31
N LYS A 72 -4.36 -23.36 12.10
CA LYS A 72 -4.37 -24.55 11.22
C LYS A 72 -3.10 -24.60 10.38
N SER A 73 -2.91 -25.70 9.64
CA SER A 73 -1.86 -25.73 8.61
C SER A 73 -2.10 -24.63 7.59
N THR A 74 -1.11 -23.79 7.35
CA THR A 74 -1.25 -22.54 6.60
C THR A 74 -0.10 -22.38 5.62
N CYS A 75 -0.43 -22.00 4.39
CA CYS A 75 0.54 -21.61 3.39
C CYS A 75 0.87 -20.12 3.58
N ILE A 76 2.13 -19.81 3.85
CA ILE A 76 2.58 -18.43 4.06
C ILE A 76 3.49 -17.96 2.92
N GLY A 77 3.37 -16.69 2.56
CA GLY A 77 4.27 -15.98 1.65
C GLY A 77 5.11 -14.96 2.42
N ILE A 78 6.40 -14.89 2.12
CA ILE A 78 7.30 -13.86 2.64
C ILE A 78 7.40 -12.77 1.59
N LEU A 79 7.08 -11.53 1.96
CA LEU A 79 7.13 -10.36 1.07
C LEU A 79 8.43 -9.59 1.27
N ASN A 80 9.00 -9.07 0.18
CA ASN A 80 10.18 -8.20 0.17
C ASN A 80 9.79 -6.74 0.44
N ILE A 81 9.13 -6.48 1.56
CA ILE A 81 8.81 -5.13 2.02
C ILE A 81 8.66 -5.13 3.54
N GLY A 82 9.18 -4.11 4.19
CA GLY A 82 9.13 -3.97 5.64
C GLY A 82 9.09 -2.52 6.11
N SER A 83 9.34 -2.33 7.38
CA SER A 83 9.26 -1.00 8.00
C SER A 83 10.34 -0.03 7.53
N CYS A 84 11.49 -0.52 7.10
CA CYS A 84 12.56 0.31 6.52
C CYS A 84 12.18 0.86 5.14
N ASP A 85 11.25 0.18 4.44
CA ASP A 85 10.70 0.64 3.15
C ASP A 85 9.50 1.58 3.33
N GLY A 86 9.08 1.79 4.57
CA GLY A 86 7.93 2.64 4.91
C GLY A 86 6.63 1.87 5.17
N TYR A 87 6.64 0.52 5.13
CA TYR A 87 5.45 -0.25 5.47
C TYR A 87 5.19 -0.20 6.99
N PRO A 88 4.00 0.23 7.45
CA PRO A 88 3.79 0.53 8.86
C PRO A 88 3.82 -0.71 9.76
N ILE A 89 4.60 -0.65 10.84
CA ILE A 89 4.67 -1.73 11.85
C ILE A 89 3.31 -1.97 12.51
N CYS A 90 2.48 -0.94 12.65
CA CYS A 90 1.15 -1.04 13.26
C CYS A 90 0.17 -1.91 12.45
N LEU A 91 0.50 -2.26 11.21
CA LEU A 91 -0.25 -3.22 10.38
C LEU A 91 0.10 -4.69 10.70
N SER A 92 1.01 -4.96 11.63
CA SER A 92 1.30 -6.30 12.12
C SER A 92 0.02 -6.98 12.60
N ASN A 93 -0.26 -8.18 12.09
CA ASN A 93 -1.47 -8.98 12.40
C ASN A 93 -2.81 -8.30 12.02
N LYS A 94 -2.80 -7.20 11.27
CA LYS A 94 -4.00 -6.43 10.93
C LYS A 94 -4.09 -6.07 9.45
N GLY A 95 -2.94 -5.80 8.84
CA GLY A 95 -2.86 -5.35 7.46
C GLY A 95 -3.37 -6.40 6.48
N GLN A 96 -3.80 -5.92 5.33
CA GLN A 96 -4.17 -6.75 4.17
C GLN A 96 -3.44 -6.26 2.94
N VAL A 97 -3.18 -7.17 2.01
CA VAL A 97 -2.57 -6.89 0.70
C VAL A 97 -3.33 -7.67 -0.36
N LEU A 98 -3.16 -7.31 -1.63
CA LEU A 98 -3.79 -8.04 -2.74
C LEU A 98 -2.77 -8.96 -3.42
N LEU A 99 -3.20 -10.19 -3.67
CA LEU A 99 -2.47 -11.17 -4.47
C LEU A 99 -3.44 -11.81 -5.47
N ARG A 100 -3.24 -11.54 -6.75
CA ARG A 100 -4.12 -12.02 -7.85
C ARG A 100 -5.60 -11.66 -7.63
N GLY A 101 -5.86 -10.42 -7.21
CA GLY A 101 -7.22 -9.93 -6.92
C GLY A 101 -7.83 -10.48 -5.63
N ILE A 102 -7.09 -11.18 -4.78
CA ILE A 102 -7.58 -11.73 -3.52
C ILE A 102 -6.91 -10.98 -2.37
N GLN A 103 -7.71 -10.51 -1.41
CA GLN A 103 -7.19 -9.93 -0.18
C GLN A 103 -6.62 -11.01 0.73
N VAL A 104 -5.35 -10.88 1.08
CA VAL A 104 -4.64 -11.80 1.98
C VAL A 104 -4.11 -11.05 3.20
N PRO A 105 -4.24 -11.62 4.41
CA PRO A 105 -3.86 -10.92 5.64
C PRO A 105 -2.36 -10.99 5.91
N ILE A 106 -1.84 -9.92 6.52
CA ILE A 106 -0.53 -9.91 7.17
C ILE A 106 -0.61 -10.73 8.46
N VAL A 107 0.29 -11.69 8.61
CA VAL A 107 0.40 -12.56 9.79
C VAL A 107 1.77 -12.41 10.43
N GLY A 108 1.79 -12.20 11.73
CA GLY A 108 3.00 -11.89 12.47
C GLY A 108 3.38 -10.40 12.42
N MET A 109 4.54 -10.11 12.99
CA MET A 109 5.08 -8.74 13.03
C MET A 109 5.67 -8.34 11.68
N VAL A 110 5.42 -7.09 11.27
CA VAL A 110 6.14 -6.45 10.17
C VAL A 110 7.59 -6.23 10.62
N CYS A 111 8.54 -6.88 9.95
CA CYS A 111 9.96 -6.74 10.21
C CYS A 111 10.55 -5.54 9.45
N MET A 112 11.87 -5.34 9.51
CA MET A 112 12.54 -4.21 8.89
C MET A 112 12.43 -4.25 7.37
N ASP A 113 12.71 -5.42 6.76
CA ASP A 113 12.82 -5.58 5.30
C ASP A 113 11.80 -6.59 4.75
N GLN A 114 11.00 -7.22 5.60
CA GLN A 114 10.08 -8.28 5.23
C GLN A 114 8.80 -8.25 6.06
N CYS A 115 7.72 -8.74 5.48
CA CYS A 115 6.51 -9.12 6.20
C CYS A 115 5.96 -10.45 5.65
N ILE A 116 5.04 -11.05 6.40
CA ILE A 116 4.52 -12.38 6.09
C ILE A 116 3.02 -12.30 5.88
N VAL A 117 2.51 -13.00 4.87
CA VAL A 117 1.09 -13.06 4.52
C VAL A 117 0.60 -14.49 4.52
N ASP A 118 -0.66 -14.70 4.88
CA ASP A 118 -1.35 -15.99 4.71
C ASP A 118 -1.89 -16.06 3.27
N VAL A 119 -1.27 -16.91 2.45
CA VAL A 119 -1.66 -17.12 1.05
C VAL A 119 -2.46 -18.41 0.83
N THR A 120 -2.98 -19.02 1.89
CA THR A 120 -3.72 -20.29 1.80
C THR A 120 -4.92 -20.22 0.86
N SER A 121 -5.56 -19.04 0.75
CA SER A 121 -6.70 -18.81 -0.14
C SER A 121 -6.33 -18.64 -1.63
N VAL A 122 -5.04 -18.46 -1.92
CA VAL A 122 -4.55 -18.23 -3.29
C VAL A 122 -3.92 -19.51 -3.82
N LEU A 123 -4.57 -20.13 -4.80
CA LEU A 123 -4.05 -21.35 -5.43
C LEU A 123 -2.72 -21.08 -6.14
N ASP A 124 -1.78 -22.02 -5.96
CA ASP A 124 -0.47 -22.00 -6.62
C ASP A 124 0.32 -20.69 -6.42
N ALA A 125 0.17 -20.05 -5.25
CA ALA A 125 1.01 -18.91 -4.89
C ALA A 125 2.48 -19.34 -4.83
N LYS A 126 3.37 -18.57 -5.46
CA LYS A 126 4.79 -18.91 -5.61
C LYS A 126 5.70 -17.70 -5.47
N ALA A 127 6.98 -17.96 -5.26
CA ALA A 127 8.00 -16.93 -5.32
C ALA A 127 7.99 -16.22 -6.68
N GLY A 128 8.13 -14.90 -6.65
CA GLY A 128 8.06 -14.03 -7.81
C GLY A 128 6.65 -13.51 -8.13
N ASP A 129 5.59 -14.02 -7.49
CA ASP A 129 4.25 -13.44 -7.65
C ASP A 129 4.23 -11.99 -7.15
N ILE A 130 3.56 -11.13 -7.91
CA ILE A 130 3.41 -9.71 -7.57
C ILE A 130 2.30 -9.56 -6.54
N VAL A 131 2.59 -8.80 -5.50
CA VAL A 131 1.66 -8.46 -4.43
C VAL A 131 1.43 -6.95 -4.44
N THR A 132 0.17 -6.53 -4.49
CA THR A 132 -0.20 -5.12 -4.45
C THR A 132 -0.47 -4.67 -3.03
N ILE A 133 0.32 -3.71 -2.57
CA ILE A 133 0.19 -3.08 -1.25
C ILE A 133 -0.80 -1.91 -1.33
N VAL A 134 -0.65 -1.07 -2.35
CA VAL A 134 -1.55 0.03 -2.70
C VAL A 134 -1.82 -0.02 -4.19
N GLY A 135 -3.04 0.20 -4.60
CA GLY A 135 -3.42 0.20 -6.00
C GLY A 135 -4.45 -0.86 -6.36
N CYS A 136 -4.53 -1.18 -7.64
CA CYS A 136 -5.48 -2.14 -8.17
C CYS A 136 -4.80 -3.48 -8.51
N ASP A 137 -5.54 -4.57 -8.28
CA ASP A 137 -5.16 -5.92 -8.68
C ASP A 137 -6.42 -6.64 -9.17
N GLY A 138 -6.59 -6.76 -10.48
CA GLY A 138 -7.84 -7.21 -11.10
C GLY A 138 -8.98 -6.21 -10.86
N GLU A 139 -10.08 -6.69 -10.29
CA GLU A 139 -11.24 -5.88 -9.94
C GLU A 139 -11.14 -5.28 -8.53
N ASP A 140 -10.23 -5.80 -7.70
CA ASP A 140 -10.03 -5.34 -6.32
C ASP A 140 -9.04 -4.18 -6.24
N LYS A 141 -9.27 -3.30 -5.27
CA LYS A 141 -8.45 -2.12 -5.00
C LYS A 141 -8.16 -2.02 -3.50
N LEU A 142 -6.91 -1.69 -3.17
CA LEU A 142 -6.50 -1.20 -1.86
C LEU A 142 -6.03 0.24 -1.98
N SER A 143 -6.80 1.16 -1.42
CA SER A 143 -6.45 2.58 -1.40
C SER A 143 -5.56 2.93 -0.21
N MET A 144 -4.88 4.07 -0.28
CA MET A 144 -4.18 4.64 0.88
C MET A 144 -5.12 4.92 2.05
N ALA A 145 -6.39 5.23 1.76
CA ALA A 145 -7.41 5.45 2.78
C ALA A 145 -7.77 4.15 3.52
N ASP A 146 -7.86 3.01 2.79
CA ASP A 146 -8.13 1.70 3.40
C ASP A 146 -7.00 1.29 4.35
N ILE A 147 -5.74 1.51 3.94
CA ILE A 147 -4.57 1.26 4.78
C ILE A 147 -4.56 2.18 6.01
N ALA A 148 -4.89 3.46 5.83
CA ALA A 148 -4.98 4.42 6.93
C ALA A 148 -6.08 4.04 7.93
N GLN A 149 -7.19 3.48 7.47
CA GLN A 149 -8.28 3.04 8.33
C GLN A 149 -7.91 1.80 9.17
N GLN A 150 -7.09 0.91 8.61
CA GLN A 150 -6.57 -0.28 9.31
C GLN A 150 -5.52 0.06 10.36
N SER A 151 -4.83 1.17 10.19
CA SER A 151 -3.82 1.67 11.12
C SER A 151 -4.41 2.84 11.91
N CYS A 152 -4.26 2.83 13.22
CA CYS A 152 -4.80 3.86 14.11
C CYS A 152 -4.16 5.25 13.95
N GLU A 153 -3.43 5.53 12.88
CA GLU A 153 -2.67 6.75 12.65
C GLU A 153 -3.08 7.46 11.35
N ALA A 154 -2.83 8.77 11.27
CA ALA A 154 -3.05 9.59 10.08
C ALA A 154 -2.05 9.24 8.95
N LEU A 155 -2.12 8.03 8.45
CA LEU A 155 -1.11 7.34 7.66
C LEU A 155 -0.92 7.86 6.24
N GLY A 156 -1.91 8.51 5.65
CA GLY A 156 -1.76 9.02 4.28
C GLY A 156 -0.52 9.91 4.10
N ALA A 157 -0.19 10.69 5.12
CA ALA A 157 1.01 11.53 5.09
C ALA A 157 2.28 10.74 5.44
N MET A 158 2.20 9.81 6.41
CA MET A 158 3.38 9.05 6.85
C MET A 158 3.82 8.04 5.81
N PHE A 159 2.88 7.36 5.16
CA PHE A 159 3.20 6.38 4.12
C PHE A 159 3.89 7.03 2.92
N SER A 160 3.35 8.16 2.43
CA SER A 160 3.94 8.88 1.30
C SER A 160 5.31 9.51 1.63
N THR A 161 5.57 9.84 2.90
CA THR A 161 6.84 10.40 3.37
C THR A 161 7.82 9.36 3.88
N GLY A 162 7.32 8.17 4.27
CA GLY A 162 8.11 7.06 4.80
C GLY A 162 8.75 6.18 3.72
N LEU A 163 8.25 6.21 2.49
CA LEU A 163 8.83 5.47 1.35
C LEU A 163 10.24 5.98 1.04
N LYS A 164 11.26 5.32 1.59
CA LYS A 164 12.63 5.87 1.61
C LYS A 164 13.43 5.63 0.34
N LYS A 165 13.19 4.59 -0.44
CA LYS A 165 13.86 4.33 -1.73
C LYS A 165 13.06 3.33 -2.56
N PRO A 166 12.29 3.77 -3.55
CA PRO A 166 11.77 2.85 -4.56
C PRO A 166 12.95 2.32 -5.39
N TYR A 167 13.10 1.01 -5.48
CA TYR A 167 14.11 0.39 -6.34
C TYR A 167 13.81 0.65 -7.81
N HIS A 168 12.55 0.81 -8.17
CA HIS A 168 12.10 1.29 -9.47
C HIS A 168 10.89 2.19 -9.33
N THR A 169 11.05 3.44 -9.72
CA THR A 169 9.93 4.36 -9.91
C THR A 169 9.66 4.44 -11.40
N LEU A 170 8.55 3.90 -11.85
CA LEU A 170 8.10 4.05 -13.22
C LEU A 170 7.01 5.13 -13.26
N LEU A 171 7.31 6.24 -13.94
CA LEU A 171 6.30 7.19 -14.36
C LEU A 171 5.73 6.69 -15.69
N TYR A 172 4.54 6.14 -15.64
CA TYR A 172 3.80 5.76 -16.84
C TYR A 172 2.82 6.88 -17.19
N ALA A 173 2.93 7.43 -18.39
CA ALA A 173 2.00 8.41 -18.92
C ALA A 173 1.22 7.77 -20.08
N ASP A 174 -0.02 7.42 -19.86
CA ASP A 174 -0.96 7.22 -20.95
C ASP A 174 -1.63 8.57 -21.29
N ARG A 175 -2.08 8.75 -22.52
CA ARG A 175 -2.41 10.03 -23.21
C ARG A 175 -3.16 11.10 -22.39
N ASN A 176 -3.67 10.79 -21.18
CA ASN A 176 -4.29 11.73 -20.25
C ASN A 176 -4.16 11.37 -18.76
N ILE A 177 -3.36 10.37 -18.38
CA ILE A 177 -3.27 9.90 -16.99
C ILE A 177 -1.80 9.63 -16.67
N TYR A 178 -1.29 10.25 -15.60
CA TYR A 178 0.02 9.97 -15.05
C TYR A 178 -0.13 8.93 -13.96
N HIS A 179 0.55 7.80 -14.08
CA HIS A 179 0.64 6.77 -13.03
C HIS A 179 2.04 6.79 -12.42
N LEU A 180 2.11 6.82 -11.12
CA LEU A 180 3.35 6.61 -10.36
C LEU A 180 3.34 5.20 -9.80
N LEU A 181 4.04 4.30 -10.47
CA LEU A 181 4.23 2.92 -10.01
C LEU A 181 5.53 2.86 -9.20
N ILE A 182 5.41 2.51 -7.93
CA ILE A 182 6.56 2.25 -7.06
C ILE A 182 6.63 0.73 -6.84
N CYS A 183 7.69 0.11 -7.34
CA CYS A 183 7.91 -1.32 -7.20
C CYS A 183 9.14 -1.57 -6.32
N PHE A 184 8.99 -2.42 -5.32
CA PHE A 184 10.09 -2.97 -4.55
C PHE A 184 10.36 -4.39 -5.05
N PHE A 185 11.40 -4.52 -5.87
CA PHE A 185 11.93 -5.81 -6.32
C PHE A 185 13.33 -5.98 -5.72
N HIS A 186 13.54 -7.04 -4.99
CA HIS A 186 14.85 -7.51 -4.56
C HIS A 186 15.26 -8.75 -5.33
#